data_d6c88856bfb9e0602236fa586055b9e9
#
_entry.id   d6c88856bfb9e0602236fa586055b9e9
#
_cell.length_a   1.000
_cell.length_b   1.000
_cell.length_c   1.000
_cell.angle_alpha   90.00
_cell.angle_beta   90.00
_cell.angle_gamma   90.00
#
_symmetry.space_group_name_H-M   'P 1'
#
loop_
_entity.id
_entity.type
_entity.pdbx_description
1 polymer ?
#
loop_
_entity_poly.entity_id
_entity_poly.type
_entity_poly.pdbx_seq_one_letter_code
_entity_poly.pdbx_strand_id
1 'polypeptide(L)'
;GVANPDGWSILFYQDAKFNGNGSIGGLYRNSYPANETVDGINYDDAQLEVLNASNVTTLMCHLRNATSGCGNGLDESTPNNPHPWIWETQDGNSYSFAHNGTIYNKLALRELIGESFIAENGGLQTFESYGCGGDWNENEGLVHVVDSELYFFWIMKNILEKNGNILQGMHTAISDTNFRNITSSSHLNFTFSDGVSLWAYKKGMDPLYWKSNPCDANLFKTVMTEPSDNSWTAMEN
;
A
#
# COMPACT_ATOMS: atom_id res chain seq x y z
N GLY A 1 -1.81 5.45 23.36
CA GLY A 1 -1.52 4.67 22.15
C GLY A 1 -0.09 4.92 21.74
N VAL A 2 0.57 3.93 21.22
CA VAL A 2 1.90 4.10 20.61
C VAL A 2 1.66 4.94 19.36
N ALA A 3 2.22 6.15 19.33
CA ALA A 3 2.20 6.95 18.11
C ALA A 3 2.95 6.17 17.02
N ASN A 4 2.36 6.03 15.83
CA ASN A 4 3.08 5.57 14.67
C ASN A 4 3.95 6.73 14.17
N PRO A 5 5.26 6.74 14.48
CA PRO A 5 6.07 7.94 14.34
C PRO A 5 6.52 8.20 12.90
N ASP A 6 6.39 7.21 12.03
CA ASP A 6 7.08 7.17 10.75
C ASP A 6 6.22 7.60 9.56
N GLY A 7 5.13 8.29 9.85
CA GLY A 7 4.30 8.92 8.85
C GLY A 7 2.87 8.40 8.74
N TRP A 8 2.13 9.08 7.87
CA TRP A 8 0.74 8.79 7.59
C TRP A 8 0.41 9.07 6.12
N SER A 9 -0.69 8.49 5.67
CA SER A 9 -1.26 8.83 4.37
C SER A 9 -2.77 8.66 4.33
N ILE A 10 -3.40 9.41 3.45
CA ILE A 10 -4.80 9.28 3.07
C ILE A 10 -4.87 9.34 1.55
N LEU A 11 -5.37 8.29 0.93
CA LEU A 11 -5.71 8.22 -0.49
C LEU A 11 -7.23 8.09 -0.62
N PHE A 12 -7.84 8.84 -1.52
CA PHE A 12 -9.24 8.64 -1.86
C PHE A 12 -9.48 8.71 -3.37
N TYR A 13 -10.46 7.96 -3.82
CA TYR A 13 -10.97 7.97 -5.19
C TYR A 13 -12.29 8.72 -5.23
N GLN A 14 -12.47 9.54 -6.25
CA GLN A 14 -13.75 10.19 -6.56
C GLN A 14 -14.31 9.62 -7.87
N ASP A 15 -15.59 9.25 -7.87
CA ASP A 15 -16.23 8.61 -9.02
C ASP A 15 -15.42 7.42 -9.57
N ALA A 16 -14.84 6.63 -8.66
CA ALA A 16 -13.96 5.50 -8.95
C ALA A 16 -12.67 5.86 -9.72
N LYS A 17 -12.24 7.11 -9.67
CA LYS A 17 -11.05 7.61 -10.37
C LYS A 17 -10.08 8.27 -9.40
N PHE A 18 -8.84 8.19 -9.78
CA PHE A 18 -7.74 8.93 -9.19
C PHE A 18 -6.83 9.41 -10.32
N ASN A 19 -6.35 10.63 -10.24
CA ASN A 19 -5.23 11.06 -11.08
C ASN A 19 -4.17 11.74 -10.19
N GLY A 20 -2.93 11.45 -10.46
CA GLY A 20 -1.79 11.93 -9.68
C GLY A 20 -1.62 13.46 -9.65
N ASN A 21 -2.40 14.21 -10.44
CA ASN A 21 -2.38 15.68 -10.45
C ASN A 21 -3.41 16.32 -9.50
N GLY A 22 -4.15 15.51 -8.73
CA GLY A 22 -5.08 15.97 -7.69
C GLY A 22 -6.40 16.53 -8.19
N SER A 23 -6.73 16.42 -9.49
CA SER A 23 -8.00 16.90 -10.02
C SER A 23 -9.16 15.93 -9.85
N ILE A 24 -8.86 14.65 -9.58
CA ILE A 24 -9.86 13.60 -9.32
C ILE A 24 -9.31 12.69 -8.23
N GLY A 25 -9.97 12.66 -7.08
CA GLY A 25 -9.42 12.02 -5.90
C GLY A 25 -8.24 12.81 -5.30
N GLY A 26 -7.62 12.29 -4.28
CA GLY A 26 -6.48 12.92 -3.65
C GLY A 26 -5.58 11.94 -2.93
N LEU A 27 -4.30 12.31 -2.83
CA LEU A 27 -3.31 11.63 -2.01
C LEU A 27 -2.62 12.64 -1.12
N TYR A 28 -2.78 12.47 0.18
CA TYR A 28 -2.07 13.20 1.22
C TYR A 28 -1.15 12.22 1.94
N ARG A 29 0.09 12.61 2.15
CA ARG A 29 1.05 11.79 2.90
C ARG A 29 2.15 12.65 3.52
N ASN A 30 2.60 12.22 4.67
CA ASN A 30 3.68 12.89 5.39
C ASN A 30 4.51 11.83 6.14
N SER A 31 5.80 12.10 6.33
CA SER A 31 6.73 11.25 7.07
C SER A 31 6.72 11.51 8.58
N TYR A 32 6.02 12.52 9.04
CA TYR A 32 5.90 12.85 10.45
C TYR A 32 4.68 12.19 11.08
N PRO A 33 4.65 12.04 12.42
CA PRO A 33 3.48 11.52 13.12
C PRO A 33 2.19 12.27 12.77
N ALA A 34 1.08 11.56 12.74
CA ALA A 34 -0.22 12.15 12.37
C ALA A 34 -0.69 13.31 13.28
N ASN A 35 -0.14 13.40 14.50
CA ASN A 35 -0.42 14.48 15.45
C ASN A 35 0.51 15.69 15.29
N GLU A 36 1.40 15.69 14.31
CA GLU A 36 2.29 16.80 14.01
C GLU A 36 1.86 17.52 12.74
N THR A 37 2.02 18.83 12.74
CA THR A 37 1.76 19.66 11.55
C THR A 37 3.09 20.03 10.92
N VAL A 38 3.30 19.61 9.69
CA VAL A 38 4.50 19.92 8.92
C VAL A 38 4.10 20.39 7.52
N ASP A 39 4.75 21.45 7.04
CA ASP A 39 4.48 22.06 5.73
C ASP A 39 3.02 22.51 5.52
N GLY A 40 2.31 22.82 6.62
CA GLY A 40 0.96 23.37 6.58
C GLY A 40 -0.15 22.36 6.32
N ILE A 41 0.15 21.08 6.19
CA ILE A 41 -0.83 20.01 6.06
C ILE A 41 -0.65 19.04 7.23
N ASN A 42 -1.68 18.86 8.02
CA ASN A 42 -1.75 17.82 9.05
C ASN A 42 -2.77 16.76 8.65
N TYR A 43 -2.80 15.68 9.42
CA TYR A 43 -3.72 14.58 9.18
C TYR A 43 -5.20 15.01 9.26
N ASP A 44 -5.53 15.93 10.16
CA ASP A 44 -6.89 16.42 10.35
C ASP A 44 -7.35 17.27 9.15
N ASP A 45 -6.47 18.12 8.61
CA ASP A 45 -6.76 18.89 7.39
C ASP A 45 -6.99 17.98 6.19
N ALA A 46 -6.17 16.93 6.04
CA ALA A 46 -6.35 15.93 4.99
C ALA A 46 -7.68 15.16 5.14
N GLN A 47 -8.10 14.85 6.36
CA GLN A 47 -9.42 14.27 6.63
C GLN A 47 -10.55 15.22 6.23
N LEU A 48 -10.43 16.52 6.51
CA LEU A 48 -11.42 17.52 6.14
C LEU A 48 -11.57 17.62 4.62
N GLU A 49 -10.47 17.52 3.87
CA GLU A 49 -10.54 17.50 2.39
C GLU A 49 -11.34 16.29 1.89
N VAL A 50 -11.14 15.12 2.45
CA VAL A 50 -11.93 13.92 2.10
C VAL A 50 -13.40 14.10 2.45
N LEU A 51 -13.70 14.69 3.61
CA LEU A 51 -15.08 14.93 4.05
C LEU A 51 -15.81 15.96 3.17
N ASN A 52 -15.06 16.92 2.59
CA ASN A 52 -15.58 17.92 1.68
C ASN A 52 -15.65 17.44 0.23
N ALA A 53 -14.94 16.37 -0.11
CA ALA A 53 -14.97 15.80 -1.45
C ALA A 53 -16.32 15.14 -1.74
N SER A 54 -16.83 15.36 -2.94
CA SER A 54 -18.06 14.71 -3.40
C SER A 54 -17.74 13.33 -4.00
N ASN A 55 -18.69 12.40 -3.89
CA ASN A 55 -18.64 11.11 -4.57
C ASN A 55 -17.38 10.29 -4.25
N VAL A 56 -16.90 10.33 -3.02
CA VAL A 56 -15.78 9.45 -2.59
C VAL A 56 -16.28 8.01 -2.64
N THR A 57 -15.60 7.19 -3.46
CA THR A 57 -15.95 5.78 -3.68
C THR A 57 -15.08 4.85 -2.84
N THR A 58 -13.81 5.16 -2.71
CA THR A 58 -12.87 4.39 -1.90
C THR A 58 -11.93 5.33 -1.15
N LEU A 59 -11.66 5.00 0.09
CA LEU A 59 -10.72 5.67 0.98
C LEU A 59 -9.74 4.64 1.54
N MET A 60 -8.45 4.92 1.46
CA MET A 60 -7.39 4.12 2.06
C MET A 60 -6.52 5.01 2.95
N CYS A 61 -6.49 4.71 4.24
CA CYS A 61 -5.65 5.39 5.21
C CYS A 61 -4.56 4.44 5.71
N HIS A 62 -3.35 4.95 5.91
CA HIS A 62 -2.25 4.18 6.46
C HIS A 62 -1.50 5.01 7.50
N LEU A 63 -1.28 4.42 8.67
CA LEU A 63 -0.38 4.93 9.70
C LEU A 63 0.84 4.02 9.73
N ARG A 64 2.02 4.58 9.57
CA ARG A 64 3.24 3.83 9.36
C ARG A 64 4.06 3.69 10.64
N ASN A 65 4.53 2.45 10.85
CA ASN A 65 5.65 2.15 11.72
C ASN A 65 6.71 1.42 10.89
N ALA A 66 7.81 2.09 10.59
CA ALA A 66 8.78 1.62 9.62
C ALA A 66 9.58 0.43 10.14
N THR A 67 9.66 -0.62 9.32
CA THR A 67 10.55 -1.77 9.56
C THR A 67 11.60 -1.92 8.45
N SER A 68 11.43 -1.19 7.34
CA SER A 68 12.35 -1.17 6.20
C SER A 68 12.29 0.17 5.48
N GLY A 69 13.35 0.52 4.80
CA GLY A 69 13.50 1.78 4.09
C GLY A 69 14.98 2.09 3.87
N CYS A 70 15.30 3.33 3.54
CA CYS A 70 16.68 3.77 3.43
C CYS A 70 17.35 3.70 4.80
N GLY A 71 18.20 2.71 4.98
CA GLY A 71 18.78 2.34 6.27
C GLY A 71 19.55 3.45 6.97
N ASN A 72 19.74 3.28 8.24
CA ASN A 72 20.49 4.04 9.24
C ASN A 72 19.70 5.03 10.10
N GLY A 73 18.39 4.87 10.25
CA GLY A 73 17.63 5.72 11.18
C GLY A 73 17.60 7.21 10.80
N LEU A 74 18.05 7.54 9.59
CA LEU A 74 18.13 8.92 9.10
C LEU A 74 16.99 9.28 8.16
N ASP A 75 16.28 8.29 7.63
CA ASP A 75 15.22 8.52 6.65
C ASP A 75 13.82 8.14 7.15
N GLU A 76 13.66 8.15 8.45
CA GLU A 76 12.34 8.27 9.07
C GLU A 76 11.61 9.51 8.56
N SER A 77 12.36 10.50 8.10
CA SER A 77 11.89 11.79 7.60
C SER A 77 11.71 11.86 6.07
N THR A 78 11.84 10.79 5.31
CA THR A 78 11.53 10.90 3.89
C THR A 78 10.02 10.90 3.69
N PRO A 79 9.46 11.98 3.10
CA PRO A 79 8.01 12.12 2.85
C PRO A 79 7.46 11.03 1.94
N ASN A 80 8.23 10.07 1.66
CA ASN A 80 8.13 9.25 0.49
C ASN A 80 8.19 7.77 0.80
N ASN A 81 7.92 7.40 2.00
CA ASN A 81 7.74 6.00 2.31
C ASN A 81 6.25 5.66 2.19
N PRO A 82 5.81 5.44 0.98
CA PRO A 82 4.43 5.66 0.65
C PRO A 82 3.64 4.38 0.74
N HIS A 83 2.90 4.25 1.77
CA HIS A 83 1.64 3.58 1.64
C HIS A 83 0.53 4.65 1.49
N PRO A 84 -0.50 4.42 0.69
CA PRO A 84 -0.59 3.35 -0.31
C PRO A 84 0.35 3.59 -1.49
N TRP A 85 0.86 2.50 -2.05
CA TRP A 85 1.50 2.50 -3.36
C TRP A 85 0.45 2.69 -4.44
N ILE A 86 0.81 3.40 -5.52
CA ILE A 86 -0.10 3.69 -6.62
C ILE A 86 0.51 3.19 -7.92
N TRP A 87 -0.31 2.56 -8.74
CA TRP A 87 0.02 2.14 -10.08
C TRP A 87 -0.99 2.74 -11.03
N GLU A 88 -0.52 3.54 -11.97
CA GLU A 88 -1.33 4.13 -13.01
C GLU A 88 -1.00 3.46 -14.34
N THR A 89 -2.03 3.04 -15.06
CA THR A 89 -1.88 2.45 -16.39
C THR A 89 -2.04 3.52 -17.48
N GLN A 90 -1.55 3.24 -18.68
CA GLN A 90 -1.63 4.19 -19.80
C GLN A 90 -3.08 4.48 -20.25
N ASP A 91 -4.00 3.58 -19.97
CA ASP A 91 -5.45 3.73 -20.25
C ASP A 91 -6.20 4.45 -19.10
N GLY A 92 -5.48 4.95 -18.10
CA GLY A 92 -6.03 5.79 -17.05
C GLY A 92 -6.66 5.03 -15.88
N ASN A 93 -6.48 3.70 -15.79
CA ASN A 93 -6.82 2.99 -14.57
C ASN A 93 -5.75 3.23 -13.51
N SER A 94 -6.18 3.32 -12.26
CA SER A 94 -5.27 3.43 -11.12
C SER A 94 -5.57 2.37 -10.08
N TYR A 95 -4.52 1.83 -9.52
CA TYR A 95 -4.58 0.82 -8.46
C TYR A 95 -3.80 1.31 -7.26
N SER A 96 -4.32 1.00 -6.07
CA SER A 96 -3.66 1.35 -4.81
C SER A 96 -3.47 0.13 -3.92
N PHE A 97 -2.38 0.13 -3.17
CA PHE A 97 -1.97 -0.99 -2.35
C PHE A 97 -1.36 -0.52 -1.04
N ALA A 98 -1.84 -1.07 0.06
CA ALA A 98 -1.23 -0.87 1.37
C ALA A 98 -0.98 -2.23 2.03
N HIS A 99 0.24 -2.43 2.51
CA HIS A 99 0.72 -3.63 3.15
C HIS A 99 0.98 -3.36 4.64
N ASN A 100 0.40 -4.18 5.50
CA ASN A 100 0.73 -4.23 6.91
C ASN A 100 1.40 -5.56 7.20
N GLY A 101 2.71 -5.54 7.21
CA GLY A 101 3.52 -6.74 7.37
C GLY A 101 4.98 -6.52 6.98
N THR A 102 5.69 -7.62 6.81
CA THR A 102 7.10 -7.60 6.40
C THR A 102 7.42 -8.83 5.55
N ILE A 103 8.07 -8.61 4.41
CA ILE A 103 8.64 -9.68 3.58
C ILE A 103 10.14 -9.71 3.78
N TYR A 104 10.62 -10.78 4.41
CA TYR A 104 12.03 -10.89 4.79
C TYR A 104 12.96 -11.18 3.60
N ASN A 105 12.51 -11.98 2.63
CA ASN A 105 13.34 -12.37 1.50
C ASN A 105 13.09 -11.49 0.26
N LYS A 106 13.49 -10.23 0.37
CA LYS A 106 13.31 -9.22 -0.69
C LYS A 106 14.03 -9.58 -1.99
N LEU A 107 15.25 -10.16 -1.90
CA LEU A 107 16.02 -10.56 -3.08
C LEU A 107 15.28 -11.61 -3.91
N ALA A 108 14.86 -12.69 -3.28
CA ALA A 108 14.14 -13.76 -3.97
C ALA A 108 12.79 -13.26 -4.55
N LEU A 109 12.12 -12.32 -3.87
CA LEU A 109 10.91 -11.69 -4.42
C LEU A 109 11.22 -10.86 -5.65
N ARG A 110 12.29 -10.07 -5.63
CA ARG A 110 12.75 -9.29 -6.79
C ARG A 110 13.10 -10.19 -7.98
N GLU A 111 13.83 -11.28 -7.75
CA GLU A 111 14.15 -12.27 -8.77
C GLU A 111 12.88 -12.90 -9.37
N LEU A 112 11.89 -13.21 -8.54
CA LEU A 112 10.60 -13.75 -8.98
C LEU A 112 9.79 -12.76 -9.83
N ILE A 113 9.83 -11.48 -9.51
CA ILE A 113 9.24 -10.40 -10.32
C ILE A 113 9.99 -10.30 -11.66
N GLY A 114 11.32 -10.26 -11.62
CA GLY A 114 12.21 -10.12 -12.77
C GLY A 114 12.52 -8.67 -13.11
N GLU A 115 13.78 -8.39 -13.36
CA GLU A 115 14.32 -7.05 -13.63
C GLU A 115 13.66 -6.37 -14.83
N SER A 116 13.40 -7.13 -15.91
CA SER A 116 12.75 -6.58 -17.10
C SER A 116 11.36 -6.03 -16.78
N PHE A 117 10.56 -6.77 -16.02
CA PHE A 117 9.23 -6.31 -15.63
C PHE A 117 9.30 -5.05 -14.77
N ILE A 118 10.23 -4.98 -13.82
CA ILE A 118 10.43 -3.79 -12.98
C ILE A 118 10.81 -2.59 -13.86
N ALA A 119 11.79 -2.73 -14.73
CA ALA A 119 12.27 -1.64 -15.60
C ALA A 119 11.20 -1.16 -16.60
N GLU A 120 10.45 -2.08 -17.22
CA GLU A 120 9.36 -1.75 -18.16
C GLU A 120 8.18 -1.02 -17.51
N ASN A 121 8.06 -1.12 -16.19
CA ASN A 121 6.97 -0.51 -15.41
C ASN A 121 7.44 0.63 -14.50
N GLY A 122 8.48 1.35 -14.90
CA GLY A 122 8.90 2.60 -14.26
C GLY A 122 9.94 2.45 -13.17
N GLY A 123 10.45 1.22 -12.91
CA GLY A 123 11.45 0.98 -11.87
C GLY A 123 10.87 1.00 -10.45
N LEU A 124 11.74 0.77 -9.47
CA LEU A 124 11.36 0.83 -8.05
C LEU A 124 11.49 2.27 -7.55
N GLN A 125 10.39 2.87 -7.15
CA GLN A 125 10.34 4.27 -6.71
C GLN A 125 11.12 4.51 -5.42
N THR A 126 11.08 3.59 -4.46
CA THR A 126 11.82 3.73 -3.20
C THR A 126 13.33 3.76 -3.41
N PHE A 127 13.82 3.12 -4.44
CA PHE A 127 15.25 3.13 -4.75
C PHE A 127 15.67 4.43 -5.46
N GLU A 128 14.86 4.91 -6.40
CA GLU A 128 15.22 6.05 -7.26
C GLU A 128 14.92 7.41 -6.64
N SER A 129 13.79 7.53 -5.93
CA SER A 129 13.23 8.84 -5.55
C SER A 129 13.79 9.40 -4.24
N TYR A 130 14.50 8.64 -3.43
CA TYR A 130 14.72 9.03 -2.03
C TYR A 130 16.16 9.22 -1.61
N GLY A 131 17.04 9.41 -2.58
CA GLY A 131 18.44 9.68 -2.25
C GLY A 131 19.09 8.55 -1.45
N CYS A 132 18.46 7.39 -1.41
CA CYS A 132 19.05 6.18 -0.86
C CYS A 132 20.25 5.70 -1.68
N GLY A 133 20.62 6.54 -2.55
CA GLY A 133 21.77 6.73 -3.39
C GLY A 133 22.65 5.55 -3.67
N GLY A 134 22.64 5.11 -4.85
CA GLY A 134 23.59 4.18 -5.41
C GLY A 134 22.92 3.29 -6.44
N ASP A 135 23.71 2.78 -7.31
CA ASP A 135 23.29 1.72 -8.20
C ASP A 135 22.84 0.52 -7.37
N TRP A 136 21.78 -0.14 -7.83
CA TRP A 136 21.35 -1.38 -7.24
C TRP A 136 22.54 -2.37 -7.21
N ASN A 137 22.86 -2.85 -6.04
CA ASN A 137 23.78 -3.95 -5.88
C ASN A 137 23.26 -4.93 -4.83
N GLU A 138 23.71 -6.18 -4.89
CA GLU A 138 23.23 -7.25 -4.04
C GLU A 138 23.45 -7.00 -2.54
N ASN A 139 24.42 -6.16 -2.20
CA ASN A 139 24.80 -5.93 -0.81
C ASN A 139 24.16 -4.67 -0.21
N GLU A 140 23.89 -3.67 -1.03
CA GLU A 140 23.42 -2.36 -0.57
C GLU A 140 21.99 -2.04 -1.03
N GLY A 141 21.61 -2.40 -2.26
CA GLY A 141 20.33 -2.06 -2.83
C GLY A 141 19.12 -2.65 -2.10
N LEU A 142 19.25 -3.87 -1.57
CA LEU A 142 18.16 -4.53 -0.82
C LEU A 142 17.79 -3.83 0.48
N VAL A 143 18.74 -3.15 1.10
CA VAL A 143 18.51 -2.44 2.37
C VAL A 143 17.58 -1.26 2.14
N HIS A 144 17.63 -0.67 0.96
CA HIS A 144 16.94 0.57 0.62
C HIS A 144 15.56 0.35 0.00
N VAL A 145 15.32 -0.81 -0.60
CA VAL A 145 14.01 -1.12 -1.21
C VAL A 145 13.00 -1.51 -0.15
N VAL A 146 11.84 -0.88 -0.18
CA VAL A 146 10.71 -1.26 0.68
C VAL A 146 10.09 -2.54 0.15
N ASP A 147 9.99 -3.53 1.02
CA ASP A 147 9.42 -4.84 0.71
C ASP A 147 7.98 -4.78 0.18
N SER A 148 7.21 -3.82 0.66
CA SER A 148 5.84 -3.56 0.23
C SER A 148 5.75 -3.13 -1.22
N GLU A 149 6.74 -2.38 -1.73
CA GLU A 149 6.82 -2.01 -3.14
C GLU A 149 7.03 -3.25 -4.03
N LEU A 150 7.98 -4.10 -3.67
CA LEU A 150 8.19 -5.37 -4.38
C LEU A 150 6.95 -6.24 -4.36
N TYR A 151 6.25 -6.29 -3.21
CA TYR A 151 5.01 -7.04 -3.12
C TYR A 151 3.93 -6.51 -4.05
N PHE A 152 3.80 -5.20 -4.13
CA PHE A 152 2.87 -4.57 -5.07
C PHE A 152 3.23 -4.88 -6.54
N PHE A 153 4.52 -4.79 -6.90
CA PHE A 153 4.99 -5.20 -8.24
C PHE A 153 4.64 -6.66 -8.56
N TRP A 154 4.81 -7.57 -7.59
CA TRP A 154 4.43 -8.97 -7.76
C TRP A 154 2.92 -9.15 -8.00
N ILE A 155 2.08 -8.47 -7.22
CA ILE A 155 0.63 -8.49 -7.40
C ILE A 155 0.26 -7.93 -8.77
N MET A 156 0.80 -6.77 -9.15
CA MET A 156 0.50 -6.12 -10.44
C MET A 156 0.97 -6.95 -11.62
N LYS A 157 2.15 -7.56 -11.56
CA LYS A 157 2.62 -8.48 -12.60
C LYS A 157 1.58 -9.57 -12.88
N ASN A 158 1.09 -10.22 -11.84
CA ASN A 158 0.10 -11.28 -12.00
C ASN A 158 -1.26 -10.76 -12.49
N ILE A 159 -1.67 -9.56 -12.09
CA ILE A 159 -2.90 -8.93 -12.62
C ILE A 159 -2.76 -8.64 -14.12
N LEU A 160 -1.64 -8.05 -14.54
CA LEU A 160 -1.39 -7.74 -15.94
C LEU A 160 -1.27 -9.02 -16.81
N GLU A 161 -0.63 -10.06 -16.32
CA GLU A 161 -0.56 -11.38 -16.97
C GLU A 161 -1.94 -12.06 -17.12
N LYS A 162 -2.92 -11.63 -16.33
CA LYS A 162 -4.32 -12.06 -16.44
C LYS A 162 -5.21 -11.02 -17.16
N ASN A 163 -4.62 -10.21 -18.04
CA ASN A 163 -5.31 -9.18 -18.81
C ASN A 163 -6.12 -8.20 -17.94
N GLY A 164 -5.59 -7.82 -16.79
CA GLY A 164 -6.24 -6.90 -15.84
C GLY A 164 -7.31 -7.53 -14.96
N ASN A 165 -7.52 -8.85 -14.99
CA ASN A 165 -8.45 -9.51 -14.08
C ASN A 165 -7.85 -9.56 -12.66
N ILE A 166 -8.27 -8.61 -11.82
CA ILE A 166 -7.72 -8.37 -10.49
C ILE A 166 -7.84 -9.61 -9.59
N LEU A 167 -9.04 -10.19 -9.50
CA LEU A 167 -9.26 -11.33 -8.60
C LEU A 167 -8.43 -12.55 -9.03
N GLN A 168 -8.38 -12.84 -10.33
CA GLN A 168 -7.61 -13.94 -10.85
C GLN A 168 -6.10 -13.69 -10.71
N GLY A 169 -5.64 -12.48 -10.95
CA GLY A 169 -4.25 -12.07 -10.78
C GLY A 169 -3.79 -12.18 -9.33
N MET A 170 -4.55 -11.63 -8.40
CA MET A 170 -4.26 -11.77 -6.97
C MET A 170 -4.24 -13.23 -6.53
N HIS A 171 -5.26 -14.01 -6.92
CA HIS A 171 -5.30 -15.43 -6.59
C HIS A 171 -4.06 -16.17 -7.14
N THR A 172 -3.64 -15.88 -8.37
CA THR A 172 -2.43 -16.45 -8.95
C THR A 172 -1.20 -16.05 -8.14
N ALA A 173 -1.05 -14.77 -7.82
CA ALA A 173 0.10 -14.24 -7.07
C ALA A 173 0.27 -14.89 -5.69
N ILE A 174 -0.82 -14.99 -4.91
CA ILE A 174 -0.79 -15.54 -3.54
C ILE A 174 -0.73 -17.07 -3.51
N SER A 175 -1.15 -17.74 -4.59
CA SER A 175 -1.13 -19.20 -4.71
C SER A 175 0.15 -19.75 -5.33
N ASP A 176 0.99 -18.89 -5.93
CA ASP A 176 2.24 -19.31 -6.56
C ASP A 176 3.15 -20.02 -5.56
N THR A 177 3.67 -21.17 -5.95
CA THR A 177 4.47 -22.04 -5.07
C THR A 177 5.79 -21.38 -4.69
N ASN A 178 6.46 -20.68 -5.62
CA ASN A 178 7.72 -20.02 -5.35
C ASN A 178 7.50 -18.84 -4.40
N PHE A 179 6.48 -18.01 -4.68
CA PHE A 179 6.09 -16.91 -3.80
C PHE A 179 5.78 -17.41 -2.37
N ARG A 180 4.99 -18.45 -2.24
CA ARG A 180 4.65 -19.05 -0.93
C ARG A 180 5.88 -19.56 -0.18
N ASN A 181 6.85 -20.15 -0.89
CA ASN A 181 8.08 -20.65 -0.30
C ASN A 181 8.94 -19.50 0.23
N ILE A 182 9.18 -18.46 -0.58
CA ILE A 182 10.01 -17.32 -0.17
C ILE A 182 9.36 -16.43 0.90
N THR A 183 8.03 -16.47 1.02
CA THR A 183 7.26 -15.69 2.00
C THR A 183 6.69 -16.54 3.14
N SER A 184 7.21 -17.75 3.35
CA SER A 184 6.67 -18.69 4.34
C SER A 184 6.64 -18.14 5.77
N SER A 185 7.64 -17.34 6.14
CA SER A 185 7.76 -16.67 7.44
C SER A 185 7.32 -15.20 7.42
N SER A 186 6.81 -14.71 6.29
CA SER A 186 6.44 -13.30 6.11
C SER A 186 5.01 -13.03 6.56
N HIS A 187 4.77 -11.76 6.93
CA HIS A 187 3.46 -11.22 7.21
C HIS A 187 2.97 -10.49 5.96
N LEU A 188 1.82 -10.87 5.42
CA LEU A 188 1.37 -10.50 4.09
C LEU A 188 -0.01 -9.82 4.07
N ASN A 189 -0.45 -9.24 5.17
CA ASN A 189 -1.72 -8.53 5.20
C ASN A 189 -1.69 -7.33 4.26
N PHE A 190 -2.63 -7.24 3.33
CA PHE A 190 -2.75 -6.08 2.47
C PHE A 190 -4.20 -5.67 2.22
N THR A 191 -4.36 -4.43 1.81
CA THR A 191 -5.54 -3.91 1.14
C THR A 191 -5.15 -3.43 -0.26
N PHE A 192 -6.05 -3.61 -1.21
CA PHE A 192 -5.88 -3.24 -2.61
C PHE A 192 -7.19 -2.65 -3.13
N SER A 193 -7.10 -1.61 -3.96
CA SER A 193 -8.29 -1.03 -4.60
C SER A 193 -8.00 -0.58 -6.03
N ASP A 194 -9.04 -0.63 -6.87
CA ASP A 194 -9.12 -0.02 -8.20
C ASP A 194 -10.02 1.23 -8.21
N GLY A 195 -10.37 1.73 -7.02
CA GLY A 195 -11.29 2.85 -6.86
C GLY A 195 -12.77 2.47 -6.83
N VAL A 196 -13.13 1.31 -7.34
CA VAL A 196 -14.51 0.76 -7.34
C VAL A 196 -14.68 -0.29 -6.26
N SER A 197 -13.70 -1.18 -6.16
CA SER A 197 -13.71 -2.34 -5.28
C SER A 197 -12.55 -2.26 -4.29
N LEU A 198 -12.75 -2.83 -3.12
CA LEU A 198 -11.72 -2.99 -2.10
C LEU A 198 -11.53 -4.49 -1.85
N TRP A 199 -10.28 -4.93 -1.96
CA TRP A 199 -9.86 -6.29 -1.62
C TRP A 199 -8.96 -6.24 -0.38
N ALA A 200 -9.07 -7.27 0.44
CA ALA A 200 -8.19 -7.47 1.58
C ALA A 200 -7.72 -8.91 1.62
N TYR A 201 -6.46 -9.10 1.94
CA TYR A 201 -5.86 -10.41 2.14
C TYR A 201 -5.19 -10.47 3.50
N LYS A 202 -5.41 -11.58 4.20
CA LYS A 202 -4.83 -11.84 5.50
C LYS A 202 -3.95 -13.08 5.46
N LYS A 203 -2.68 -12.90 5.84
CA LYS A 203 -1.75 -14.00 6.16
C LYS A 203 -0.69 -13.50 7.13
N GLY A 204 -0.70 -14.04 8.32
CA GLY A 204 0.24 -13.68 9.37
C GLY A 204 -0.42 -13.55 10.72
N MET A 205 0.35 -13.14 11.72
CA MET A 205 -0.13 -13.02 13.11
C MET A 205 -0.93 -11.75 13.36
N ASP A 206 -0.67 -10.70 12.58
CA ASP A 206 -1.35 -9.44 12.76
C ASP A 206 -2.82 -9.56 12.37
N PRO A 207 -3.73 -9.12 13.22
CA PRO A 207 -5.16 -9.21 12.94
C PRO A 207 -5.56 -8.27 11.80
N LEU A 208 -6.56 -8.68 11.04
CA LEU A 208 -7.25 -7.85 10.08
C LEU A 208 -8.75 -8.00 10.32
N TYR A 209 -9.46 -6.91 10.39
CA TYR A 209 -10.88 -6.88 10.73
C TYR A 209 -11.68 -6.23 9.61
N TRP A 210 -12.92 -6.63 9.47
CA TRP A 210 -13.85 -6.01 8.56
C TRP A 210 -15.18 -5.68 9.23
N LYS A 211 -15.86 -4.67 8.70
CA LYS A 211 -17.20 -4.27 9.14
C LYS A 211 -18.02 -3.84 7.94
N SER A 212 -19.27 -4.26 7.90
CA SER A 212 -20.28 -3.69 7.01
C SER A 212 -21.23 -2.83 7.82
N ASN A 213 -21.65 -1.70 7.26
CA ASN A 213 -22.71 -0.90 7.88
C ASN A 213 -24.08 -1.42 7.41
N PRO A 214 -24.87 -2.08 8.27
CA PRO A 214 -26.14 -2.64 7.89
C PRO A 214 -27.25 -1.57 7.70
N CYS A 215 -27.00 -0.34 8.15
CA CYS A 215 -27.97 0.73 8.10
C CYS A 215 -27.88 1.58 6.84
N ASP A 216 -26.87 1.34 5.98
CA ASP A 216 -26.69 2.06 4.73
C ASP A 216 -27.00 1.14 3.55
N ALA A 217 -27.98 1.55 2.73
CA ALA A 217 -28.34 0.83 1.51
C ALA A 217 -27.19 0.73 0.50
N ASN A 218 -26.13 1.50 0.67
CA ASN A 218 -24.95 1.53 -0.16
C ASN A 218 -23.80 0.69 0.37
N LEU A 219 -24.07 -0.29 1.25
CA LEU A 219 -23.11 -1.33 1.69
C LEU A 219 -21.67 -0.82 1.91
N PHE A 220 -21.52 0.15 2.79
CA PHE A 220 -20.19 0.61 3.19
C PHE A 220 -19.45 -0.54 3.89
N LYS A 221 -18.28 -0.90 3.37
CA LYS A 221 -17.40 -1.91 3.96
C LYS A 221 -16.08 -1.27 4.33
N THR A 222 -15.59 -1.59 5.50
CA THR A 222 -14.32 -1.08 6.00
C THR A 222 -13.44 -2.25 6.44
N VAL A 223 -12.15 -2.15 6.17
CA VAL A 223 -11.12 -3.08 6.63
C VAL A 223 -10.10 -2.28 7.43
N MET A 224 -9.68 -2.78 8.58
CA MET A 224 -8.66 -2.15 9.41
C MET A 224 -7.89 -3.16 10.26
N THR A 225 -6.74 -2.75 10.78
CA THR A 225 -5.90 -3.57 11.67
C THR A 225 -6.25 -3.39 13.14
N GLU A 226 -6.79 -2.23 13.53
CA GLU A 226 -7.15 -1.92 14.91
C GLU A 226 -8.61 -1.48 14.98
N PRO A 227 -9.53 -2.37 15.41
CA PRO A 227 -10.95 -2.05 15.48
C PRO A 227 -11.25 -1.05 16.59
N SER A 228 -12.14 -0.12 16.32
CA SER A 228 -12.54 0.91 17.27
C SER A 228 -13.51 0.40 18.34
N ASP A 229 -14.17 -0.72 18.11
CA ASP A 229 -15.15 -1.34 19.01
C ASP A 229 -15.34 -2.84 18.71
N ASN A 230 -16.17 -3.50 19.47
CA ASN A 230 -16.42 -4.95 19.37
C ASN A 230 -17.39 -5.36 18.22
N SER A 231 -17.82 -4.42 17.38
CA SER A 231 -18.72 -4.72 16.26
C SER A 231 -17.99 -5.18 14.98
N TRP A 232 -16.68 -5.26 15.03
CA TRP A 232 -15.83 -5.69 13.91
C TRP A 232 -15.65 -7.19 13.90
N THR A 233 -15.61 -7.77 12.71
CA THR A 233 -15.38 -9.20 12.49
C THR A 233 -13.93 -9.44 12.12
N ALA A 234 -13.24 -10.30 12.85
CA ALA A 234 -11.89 -10.73 12.50
C ALA A 234 -11.89 -11.54 11.21
N MET A 235 -10.93 -11.28 10.33
CA MET A 235 -10.69 -12.10 9.15
C MET A 235 -9.89 -13.35 9.56
N GLU A 236 -10.27 -14.50 9.01
CA GLU A 236 -9.51 -15.74 9.15
C GLU A 236 -8.35 -15.78 8.14
N ASN A 237 -7.32 -16.60 8.44
CA ASN A 237 -6.17 -16.80 7.53
C ASN A 237 -6.56 -17.65 6.31
#